data_2313824f1c3ce1b98d5c8832a2c33e75
#
_entry.id   2313824f1c3ce1b98d5c8832a2c33e75
#
_cell.length_a   1.000
_cell.length_b   1.000
_cell.length_c   1.000
_cell.angle_alpha   90.00
_cell.angle_beta   90.00
_cell.angle_gamma   90.00
#
_symmetry.space_group_name_H-M   'P 1'
#
loop_
_entity.id
_entity.type
_entity.pdbx_description
1 polymer ?
#
loop_
_entity_poly.entity_id
_entity_poly.type
_entity_poly.pdbx_seq_one_letter_code
_entity_poly.pdbx_strand_id
1 'polypeptide(L)'
;MTVDKMEKVYTFKDLVDIIDRLRGEDGCPWDREQTHESLKPCMIEEAYEVVDGIRILDETGLAHNLCEELGDVLLQVVMHSRIAEEEGLFTYREVIQGICEKMIRRHPHVFGQVQADTAETVLLNWEEIKRNEKKDMLKEENPLQEIPHSLPALIRTEKVQKKLDNLYNEGRQMSESLTAAENMLKRIDAGVSAEEAGEAFGELLWHVVNAARKQHIHPEQALISFLEGKITEKT
;
A
#
# COMPACT_ATOMS: atom_id res chain seq x y z
N MET A 1 -23.95 -40.14 -24.68
CA MET A 1 -24.50 -38.87 -24.25
C MET A 1 -23.60 -38.36 -23.12
N THR A 2 -22.59 -37.57 -23.48
CA THR A 2 -21.70 -36.87 -22.52
C THR A 2 -22.50 -35.68 -21.99
N VAL A 3 -22.92 -35.77 -20.73
CA VAL A 3 -23.45 -34.60 -20.01
C VAL A 3 -22.28 -33.64 -19.87
N ASP A 4 -22.37 -32.55 -20.64
CA ASP A 4 -21.50 -31.39 -20.52
C ASP A 4 -21.62 -30.89 -19.06
N LYS A 5 -20.62 -31.21 -18.20
CA LYS A 5 -20.54 -30.62 -16.88
C LYS A 5 -20.25 -29.14 -17.12
N MET A 6 -21.29 -28.31 -17.14
CA MET A 6 -21.06 -26.87 -16.99
C MET A 6 -20.21 -26.68 -15.78
N GLU A 7 -18.97 -26.23 -15.97
CA GLU A 7 -18.09 -25.88 -14.86
C GLU A 7 -18.79 -24.83 -14.01
N LYS A 8 -18.91 -25.07 -12.71
CA LYS A 8 -19.54 -24.12 -11.78
C LYS A 8 -18.72 -22.81 -11.82
N VAL A 9 -19.35 -21.72 -12.19
CA VAL A 9 -18.76 -20.38 -12.08
C VAL A 9 -18.98 -19.89 -10.65
N TYR A 10 -17.90 -19.65 -9.94
CA TYR A 10 -17.93 -19.13 -8.58
C TYR A 10 -18.07 -17.61 -8.57
N THR A 11 -18.76 -17.09 -7.56
CA THR A 11 -18.98 -15.67 -7.30
C THR A 11 -18.26 -15.23 -6.02
N PHE A 12 -18.19 -13.93 -5.76
CA PHE A 12 -17.68 -13.41 -4.50
C PHE A 12 -18.45 -13.97 -3.29
N LYS A 13 -19.77 -14.16 -3.42
CA LYS A 13 -20.57 -14.79 -2.37
C LYS A 13 -20.16 -16.24 -2.11
N ASP A 14 -19.85 -17.00 -3.16
CA ASP A 14 -19.36 -18.37 -2.98
C ASP A 14 -18.04 -18.41 -2.23
N LEU A 15 -17.13 -17.44 -2.47
CA LEU A 15 -15.89 -17.32 -1.71
C LEU A 15 -16.17 -17.05 -0.22
N VAL A 16 -17.06 -16.13 0.09
CA VAL A 16 -17.46 -15.85 1.48
C VAL A 16 -18.04 -17.13 2.12
N ASP A 17 -18.97 -17.83 1.44
CA ASP A 17 -19.57 -19.06 1.96
C ASP A 17 -18.51 -20.18 2.17
N ILE A 18 -17.47 -20.25 1.33
CA ILE A 18 -16.35 -21.19 1.50
C ILE A 18 -15.57 -20.85 2.77
N ILE A 19 -15.21 -19.59 2.99
CA ILE A 19 -14.46 -19.18 4.19
C ILE A 19 -15.31 -19.38 5.46
N ASP A 20 -16.59 -19.05 5.42
CA ASP A 20 -17.51 -19.32 6.52
C ASP A 20 -17.53 -20.81 6.89
N ARG A 21 -17.50 -21.70 5.88
CA ARG A 21 -17.44 -23.14 6.11
C ARG A 21 -16.08 -23.59 6.64
N LEU A 22 -14.97 -23.07 6.11
CA LEU A 22 -13.61 -23.40 6.58
C LEU A 22 -13.40 -23.04 8.05
N ARG A 23 -13.96 -21.90 8.49
CA ARG A 23 -13.88 -21.43 9.88
C ARG A 23 -15.05 -21.91 10.75
N GLY A 24 -16.03 -22.63 10.18
CA GLY A 24 -17.16 -23.18 10.91
C GLY A 24 -16.76 -24.31 11.86
N GLU A 25 -17.71 -24.80 12.69
CA GLU A 25 -17.51 -25.81 13.73
C GLU A 25 -16.88 -27.10 13.18
N ASP A 26 -17.36 -27.57 12.02
CA ASP A 26 -16.86 -28.75 11.29
C ASP A 26 -15.83 -28.37 10.19
N GLY A 27 -15.27 -27.19 10.23
CA GLY A 27 -14.36 -26.66 9.21
C GLY A 27 -12.90 -27.12 9.40
N CYS A 28 -11.99 -26.43 8.73
CA CYS A 28 -10.57 -26.72 8.80
C CYS A 28 -9.97 -26.26 10.14
N PRO A 29 -9.32 -27.14 10.91
CA PRO A 29 -8.72 -26.78 12.20
C PRO A 29 -7.68 -25.66 12.07
N TRP A 30 -6.88 -25.67 11.00
CA TRP A 30 -5.87 -24.65 10.76
C TRP A 30 -6.50 -23.27 10.49
N ASP A 31 -7.53 -23.19 9.63
CA ASP A 31 -8.22 -21.91 9.33
C ASP A 31 -8.93 -21.36 10.57
N ARG A 32 -9.47 -22.21 11.42
CA ARG A 32 -10.15 -21.81 12.67
C ARG A 32 -9.21 -21.19 13.71
N GLU A 33 -7.95 -21.61 13.74
CA GLU A 33 -6.94 -21.07 14.65
C GLU A 33 -6.37 -19.73 14.19
N GLN A 34 -6.62 -19.31 12.94
CA GLN A 34 -6.08 -18.07 12.43
C GLN A 34 -6.70 -16.86 13.12
N THR A 35 -5.86 -15.85 13.37
CA THR A 35 -6.19 -14.55 13.95
C THR A 35 -5.73 -13.42 13.02
N HIS A 36 -6.16 -12.20 13.29
CA HIS A 36 -5.63 -11.02 12.59
C HIS A 36 -4.10 -10.94 12.64
N GLU A 37 -3.50 -11.29 13.78
CA GLU A 37 -2.06 -11.24 13.98
C GLU A 37 -1.33 -12.35 13.23
N SER A 38 -1.85 -13.58 13.24
CA SER A 38 -1.21 -14.71 12.56
C SER A 38 -1.23 -14.56 11.02
N LEU A 39 -2.25 -13.91 10.45
CA LEU A 39 -2.39 -13.68 9.01
C LEU A 39 -1.70 -12.39 8.52
N LYS A 40 -1.18 -11.55 9.41
CA LYS A 40 -0.47 -10.33 9.04
C LYS A 40 0.71 -10.57 8.08
N PRO A 41 1.59 -11.58 8.31
CA PRO A 41 2.65 -11.90 7.35
C PRO A 41 2.11 -12.27 5.97
N CYS A 42 1.08 -13.14 5.91
CA CYS A 42 0.48 -13.57 4.64
C CYS A 42 -0.07 -12.37 3.84
N MET A 43 -0.84 -11.46 4.48
CA MET A 43 -1.33 -10.26 3.80
C MET A 43 -0.21 -9.41 3.16
N ILE A 44 0.97 -9.36 3.79
CA ILE A 44 2.13 -8.63 3.25
C ILE A 44 2.75 -9.41 2.09
N GLU A 45 2.88 -10.72 2.22
CA GLU A 45 3.43 -11.63 1.21
C GLU A 45 2.61 -11.56 -0.07
N GLU A 46 1.29 -11.81 0.00
CA GLU A 46 0.38 -11.73 -1.14
C GLU A 46 0.41 -10.34 -1.81
N ALA A 47 0.52 -9.26 -1.02
CA ALA A 47 0.63 -7.93 -1.60
C ALA A 47 1.93 -7.74 -2.40
N TYR A 48 3.05 -8.32 -2.00
CA TYR A 48 4.30 -8.30 -2.75
C TYR A 48 4.25 -9.23 -3.97
N GLU A 49 3.59 -10.37 -3.88
CA GLU A 49 3.39 -11.29 -5.00
C GLU A 49 2.50 -10.66 -6.09
N VAL A 50 1.47 -9.89 -5.70
CA VAL A 50 0.73 -9.04 -6.67
C VAL A 50 1.66 -8.04 -7.37
N VAL A 51 2.58 -7.39 -6.64
CA VAL A 51 3.55 -6.44 -7.25
C VAL A 51 4.47 -7.16 -8.24
N ASP A 52 4.91 -8.38 -7.92
CA ASP A 52 5.71 -9.19 -8.83
C ASP A 52 4.89 -9.66 -10.04
N GLY A 53 3.64 -10.08 -9.84
CA GLY A 53 2.71 -10.41 -10.92
C GLY A 53 2.46 -9.25 -11.91
N ILE A 54 2.42 -8.01 -11.41
CA ILE A 54 2.35 -6.80 -12.26
C ILE A 54 3.62 -6.68 -13.12
N ARG A 55 4.81 -6.90 -12.53
CA ARG A 55 6.09 -6.90 -13.26
C ARG A 55 6.13 -7.97 -14.32
N ILE A 56 5.76 -9.20 -14.01
CA ILE A 56 5.69 -10.33 -14.97
C ILE A 56 4.76 -10.00 -16.13
N LEU A 57 3.59 -9.42 -15.84
CA LEU A 57 2.64 -8.99 -16.87
C LEU A 57 3.25 -7.95 -17.81
N ASP A 58 3.95 -6.95 -17.26
CA ASP A 58 4.59 -5.88 -18.05
C ASP A 58 5.72 -6.43 -18.94
N GLU A 59 6.54 -7.33 -18.40
CA GLU A 59 7.69 -7.91 -19.11
C GLU A 59 7.31 -8.97 -20.14
N THR A 60 6.28 -9.77 -19.89
CA THR A 60 5.97 -10.98 -20.68
C THR A 60 4.61 -10.97 -21.37
N GLY A 61 3.70 -10.10 -20.93
CA GLY A 61 2.29 -10.10 -21.36
C GLY A 61 1.44 -11.23 -20.72
N LEU A 62 1.99 -12.01 -19.78
CA LEU A 62 1.30 -13.13 -19.13
C LEU A 62 0.60 -12.66 -17.85
N ALA A 63 -0.73 -12.76 -17.80
CA ALA A 63 -1.56 -12.27 -16.71
C ALA A 63 -1.92 -13.33 -15.66
N HIS A 64 -1.53 -14.60 -15.84
CA HIS A 64 -1.99 -15.70 -14.99
C HIS A 64 -1.57 -15.50 -13.52
N ASN A 65 -0.30 -15.22 -13.28
CA ASN A 65 0.23 -15.01 -11.94
C ASN A 65 -0.46 -13.82 -11.25
N LEU A 66 -0.58 -12.67 -11.91
CA LEU A 66 -1.30 -11.52 -11.36
C LEU A 66 -2.76 -11.85 -10.99
N CYS A 67 -3.43 -12.70 -11.79
CA CYS A 67 -4.80 -13.11 -11.49
C CYS A 67 -4.86 -14.00 -10.25
N GLU A 68 -3.90 -14.89 -10.06
CA GLU A 68 -3.76 -15.77 -8.89
C GLU A 68 -3.53 -14.94 -7.63
N GLU A 69 -2.52 -14.09 -7.61
CA GLU A 69 -2.15 -13.29 -6.43
C GLU A 69 -3.24 -12.27 -6.02
N LEU A 70 -3.97 -11.72 -6.98
CA LEU A 70 -5.15 -10.90 -6.68
C LEU A 70 -6.26 -11.73 -6.00
N GLY A 71 -6.37 -13.02 -6.32
CA GLY A 71 -7.24 -13.97 -5.64
C GLY A 71 -6.81 -14.19 -4.18
N ASP A 72 -5.51 -14.31 -3.93
CA ASP A 72 -4.97 -14.53 -2.59
C ASP A 72 -5.07 -13.28 -1.71
N VAL A 73 -4.85 -12.08 -2.25
CA VAL A 73 -5.18 -10.82 -1.55
C VAL A 73 -6.69 -10.75 -1.23
N LEU A 74 -7.56 -11.16 -2.16
CA LEU A 74 -9.01 -11.18 -1.93
C LEU A 74 -9.37 -12.19 -0.84
N LEU A 75 -8.73 -13.36 -0.80
CA LEU A 75 -8.85 -14.35 0.28
C LEU A 75 -8.50 -13.72 1.63
N GLN A 76 -7.37 -13.01 1.74
CA GLN A 76 -6.98 -12.33 2.99
C GLN A 76 -8.04 -11.32 3.44
N VAL A 77 -8.62 -10.55 2.52
CA VAL A 77 -9.69 -9.60 2.85
C VAL A 77 -10.91 -10.32 3.44
N VAL A 78 -11.33 -11.45 2.85
CA VAL A 78 -12.49 -12.22 3.32
C VAL A 78 -12.17 -12.89 4.66
N MET A 79 -10.97 -13.48 4.83
CA MET A 79 -10.53 -14.10 6.09
C MET A 79 -10.53 -13.10 7.24
N HIS A 80 -9.91 -11.95 7.06
CA HIS A 80 -9.91 -10.89 8.07
C HIS A 80 -11.32 -10.38 8.38
N SER A 81 -12.19 -10.26 7.37
CA SER A 81 -13.58 -9.87 7.59
C SER A 81 -14.36 -10.91 8.38
N ARG A 82 -14.10 -12.20 8.14
CA ARG A 82 -14.75 -13.30 8.88
C ARG A 82 -14.29 -13.34 10.33
N ILE A 83 -12.98 -13.18 10.60
CA ILE A 83 -12.45 -13.09 11.96
C ILE A 83 -13.08 -11.91 12.70
N ALA A 84 -13.15 -10.75 12.06
CA ALA A 84 -13.77 -9.56 12.65
C ALA A 84 -15.26 -9.76 12.97
N GLU A 85 -16.00 -10.49 12.13
CA GLU A 85 -17.40 -10.83 12.38
C GLU A 85 -17.55 -11.77 13.58
N GLU A 86 -16.66 -12.75 13.74
CA GLU A 86 -16.61 -13.65 14.91
C GLU A 86 -16.33 -12.87 16.21
N GLU A 87 -15.53 -11.82 16.13
CA GLU A 87 -15.21 -10.91 17.23
C GLU A 87 -16.28 -9.83 17.46
N GLY A 88 -17.30 -9.75 16.61
CA GLY A 88 -18.38 -8.76 16.69
C GLY A 88 -17.95 -7.34 16.36
N LEU A 89 -16.88 -7.16 15.55
CA LEU A 89 -16.30 -5.87 15.19
C LEU A 89 -16.95 -5.28 13.93
N PHE A 90 -16.88 -6.00 12.81
CA PHE A 90 -17.48 -5.63 11.53
C PHE A 90 -17.62 -6.85 10.61
N THR A 91 -18.34 -6.70 9.52
CA THR A 91 -18.58 -7.72 8.49
C THR A 91 -17.93 -7.35 7.16
N TYR A 92 -17.77 -8.31 6.25
CA TYR A 92 -17.29 -8.03 4.88
C TYR A 92 -18.21 -7.04 4.14
N ARG A 93 -19.52 -6.98 4.49
CA ARG A 93 -20.47 -6.05 3.89
C ARG A 93 -20.14 -4.60 4.26
N GLU A 94 -19.72 -4.37 5.49
CA GLU A 94 -19.30 -3.04 5.96
C GLU A 94 -17.97 -2.63 5.32
N VAL A 95 -17.05 -3.58 5.08
CA VAL A 95 -15.83 -3.33 4.31
C VAL A 95 -16.16 -2.87 2.89
N ILE A 96 -17.05 -3.58 2.19
CA ILE A 96 -17.52 -3.21 0.84
C ILE A 96 -18.25 -1.88 0.87
N GLN A 97 -19.20 -1.69 1.78
CA GLN A 97 -19.96 -0.45 1.92
C GLN A 97 -19.01 0.75 2.10
N GLY A 98 -18.08 0.64 3.03
CA GLY A 98 -17.13 1.72 3.34
C GLY A 98 -16.25 2.10 2.15
N ILE A 99 -15.75 1.13 1.38
CA ILE A 99 -14.95 1.45 0.19
C ILE A 99 -15.80 2.03 -0.93
N CYS A 100 -17.01 1.52 -1.17
CA CYS A 100 -17.93 2.06 -2.17
C CYS A 100 -18.30 3.51 -1.88
N GLU A 101 -18.74 3.81 -0.66
CA GLU A 101 -19.06 5.17 -0.23
C GLU A 101 -17.87 6.13 -0.37
N LYS A 102 -16.68 5.66 0.02
CA LYS A 102 -15.43 6.41 -0.14
C LYS A 102 -15.15 6.72 -1.60
N MET A 103 -15.30 5.75 -2.51
CA MET A 103 -15.06 5.95 -3.94
C MET A 103 -16.08 6.92 -4.55
N ILE A 104 -17.35 6.76 -4.26
CA ILE A 104 -18.41 7.68 -4.72
C ILE A 104 -18.13 9.11 -4.25
N ARG A 105 -17.85 9.29 -2.96
CA ARG A 105 -17.60 10.61 -2.36
C ARG A 105 -16.35 11.29 -2.92
N ARG A 106 -15.29 10.52 -3.20
CA ARG A 106 -14.02 11.06 -3.71
C ARG A 106 -13.97 11.25 -5.23
N HIS A 107 -15.01 10.83 -5.95
CA HIS A 107 -15.13 11.02 -7.40
C HIS A 107 -16.41 11.81 -7.78
N PRO A 108 -16.59 13.03 -7.26
CA PRO A 108 -17.79 13.83 -7.55
C PRO A 108 -17.89 14.24 -9.02
N HIS A 109 -16.81 14.13 -9.78
CA HIS A 109 -16.80 14.33 -11.22
C HIS A 109 -17.37 13.13 -12.01
N VAL A 110 -17.50 11.96 -11.39
CA VAL A 110 -18.11 10.75 -11.99
C VAL A 110 -19.52 10.53 -11.44
N PHE A 111 -19.69 10.64 -10.13
CA PHE A 111 -20.93 10.32 -9.43
C PHE A 111 -21.76 11.53 -9.01
N GLY A 112 -21.28 12.76 -9.25
CA GLY A 112 -21.94 14.03 -8.90
C GLY A 112 -21.97 14.99 -10.06
N GLN A 113 -21.88 16.31 -9.75
CA GLN A 113 -22.00 17.39 -10.73
C GLN A 113 -20.73 18.24 -10.89
N VAL A 114 -19.64 17.86 -10.24
CA VAL A 114 -18.35 18.58 -10.34
C VAL A 114 -17.71 18.25 -11.68
N GLN A 115 -17.24 19.25 -12.41
CA GLN A 115 -16.47 19.03 -13.63
C GLN A 115 -14.98 18.95 -13.30
N ALA A 116 -14.29 17.96 -13.83
CA ALA A 116 -12.85 17.83 -13.77
C ALA A 116 -12.35 17.15 -15.06
N ASP A 117 -11.85 17.98 -15.97
CA ASP A 117 -11.51 17.55 -17.34
C ASP A 117 -10.06 17.03 -17.46
N THR A 118 -9.26 17.16 -16.40
CA THR A 118 -7.86 16.69 -16.38
C THR A 118 -7.57 15.85 -15.14
N ALA A 119 -6.63 14.91 -15.29
CA ALA A 119 -6.17 14.09 -14.17
C ALA A 119 -5.61 14.95 -13.02
N GLU A 120 -4.98 16.07 -13.32
CA GLU A 120 -4.45 17.01 -12.33
C GLU A 120 -5.57 17.64 -11.50
N THR A 121 -6.65 18.10 -12.13
CA THR A 121 -7.83 18.63 -11.44
C THR A 121 -8.50 17.58 -10.56
N VAL A 122 -8.57 16.33 -11.03
CA VAL A 122 -9.08 15.19 -10.25
C VAL A 122 -8.24 14.98 -9.00
N LEU A 123 -6.91 14.98 -9.12
CA LEU A 123 -5.99 14.78 -7.98
C LEU A 123 -6.11 15.91 -6.95
N LEU A 124 -6.23 17.16 -7.39
CA LEU A 124 -6.43 18.32 -6.51
C LEU A 124 -7.75 18.19 -5.72
N ASN A 125 -8.86 17.89 -6.40
CA ASN A 125 -10.15 17.67 -5.77
C ASN A 125 -10.11 16.49 -4.77
N TRP A 126 -9.44 15.39 -5.12
CA TRP A 126 -9.24 14.24 -4.25
C TRP A 126 -8.51 14.60 -2.95
N GLU A 127 -7.41 15.34 -3.05
CA GLU A 127 -6.64 15.75 -1.86
C GLU A 127 -7.43 16.75 -1.00
N GLU A 128 -8.25 17.62 -1.60
CA GLU A 128 -9.12 18.54 -0.86
C GLU A 128 -10.22 17.77 -0.10
N ILE A 129 -10.92 16.86 -0.78
CA ILE A 129 -11.96 16.02 -0.16
C ILE A 129 -11.36 15.23 1.00
N LYS A 130 -10.23 14.57 0.78
CA LYS A 130 -9.51 13.81 1.80
C LYS A 130 -9.08 14.67 3.00
N ARG A 131 -8.70 15.93 2.75
CA ARG A 131 -8.37 16.89 3.81
C ARG A 131 -9.59 17.26 4.64
N ASN A 132 -10.75 17.43 4.00
CA ASN A 132 -12.00 17.78 4.67
C ASN A 132 -12.53 16.58 5.49
N GLU A 133 -12.49 15.36 4.96
CA GLU A 133 -12.83 14.14 5.72
C GLU A 133 -12.04 14.04 7.04
N LYS A 134 -10.75 14.39 7.00
CA LYS A 134 -9.88 14.35 8.19
C LYS A 134 -10.15 15.45 9.22
N LYS A 135 -10.76 16.56 8.82
CA LYS A 135 -11.16 17.62 9.77
C LYS A 135 -12.30 17.20 10.68
N ASP A 136 -13.17 16.31 10.18
CA ASP A 136 -14.35 15.83 10.90
C ASP A 136 -14.05 14.62 11.80
N MET A 137 -12.89 13.95 11.61
CA MET A 137 -12.42 12.89 12.49
C MET A 137 -11.71 13.49 13.71
N LEU A 138 -11.82 12.83 14.85
CA LEU A 138 -11.07 13.17 16.07
C LEU A 138 -9.58 13.25 15.72
N LYS A 139 -9.01 14.46 15.80
CA LYS A 139 -7.61 14.69 15.44
C LYS A 139 -6.72 13.98 16.46
N GLU A 140 -5.88 13.08 16.01
CA GLU A 140 -4.72 12.70 16.78
C GLU A 140 -3.87 13.94 17.08
N GLU A 141 -3.30 14.03 18.29
CA GLU A 141 -2.45 15.15 18.69
C GLU A 141 -1.26 15.34 17.75
N ASN A 142 -0.77 14.24 17.14
CA ASN A 142 0.30 14.27 16.15
C ASN A 142 -0.15 13.64 14.82
N PRO A 143 -0.43 14.46 13.79
CA PRO A 143 -0.85 13.95 12.49
C PRO A 143 0.13 12.97 11.83
N LEU A 144 1.42 12.98 12.17
CA LEU A 144 2.42 12.06 11.61
C LEU A 144 2.22 10.61 12.11
N GLN A 145 1.57 10.41 13.26
CA GLN A 145 1.27 9.09 13.82
C GLN A 145 0.21 8.32 13.01
N GLU A 146 -0.57 9.01 12.17
CA GLU A 146 -1.49 8.33 11.24
C GLU A 146 -0.77 7.55 10.13
N ILE A 147 0.55 7.73 9.97
CA ILE A 147 1.34 7.00 8.97
C ILE A 147 1.70 5.63 9.54
N PRO A 148 1.25 4.53 8.92
CA PRO A 148 1.47 3.19 9.45
C PRO A 148 2.95 2.90 9.70
N HIS A 149 3.26 2.37 10.88
CA HIS A 149 4.63 2.00 11.26
C HIS A 149 5.17 0.79 10.49
N SER A 150 4.27 -0.06 9.98
CA SER A 150 4.58 -1.27 9.23
C SER A 150 4.99 -1.04 7.77
N LEU A 151 4.89 0.19 7.27
CA LEU A 151 5.32 0.49 5.90
C LEU A 151 6.83 0.32 5.75
N PRO A 152 7.32 -0.17 4.56
CA PRO A 152 8.73 -0.11 4.21
C PRO A 152 9.32 1.28 4.43
N ALA A 153 10.59 1.34 4.84
CA ALA A 153 11.17 2.59 5.35
C ALA A 153 11.16 3.73 4.32
N LEU A 154 11.46 3.45 3.05
CA LEU A 154 11.47 4.48 2.01
C LEU A 154 10.05 4.98 1.69
N ILE A 155 9.06 4.09 1.62
CA ILE A 155 7.64 4.46 1.45
C ILE A 155 7.16 5.29 2.64
N ARG A 156 7.50 4.88 3.86
CA ARG A 156 7.13 5.62 5.07
C ARG A 156 7.74 7.01 5.08
N THR A 157 9.03 7.12 4.73
CA THR A 157 9.74 8.40 4.63
C THR A 157 9.07 9.32 3.61
N GLU A 158 8.75 8.83 2.42
CA GLU A 158 8.04 9.61 1.39
C GLU A 158 6.70 10.16 1.92
N LYS A 159 5.91 9.32 2.61
CA LYS A 159 4.63 9.73 3.21
C LYS A 159 4.80 10.78 4.31
N VAL A 160 5.82 10.62 5.18
CA VAL A 160 6.15 11.61 6.22
C VAL A 160 6.51 12.95 5.58
N GLN A 161 7.40 12.96 4.60
CA GLN A 161 7.82 14.18 3.90
C GLN A 161 6.64 14.87 3.20
N LYS A 162 5.79 14.11 2.47
CA LYS A 162 4.58 14.67 1.85
C LYS A 162 3.65 15.30 2.89
N LYS A 163 3.54 14.70 4.06
CA LYS A 163 2.69 15.20 5.13
C LYS A 163 3.27 16.44 5.80
N LEU A 164 4.58 16.49 6.02
CA LEU A 164 5.29 17.69 6.50
C LEU A 164 5.15 18.85 5.52
N ASP A 165 5.34 18.61 4.20
CA ASP A 165 5.12 19.62 3.17
C ASP A 165 3.70 20.23 3.27
N ASN A 166 2.69 19.36 3.40
CA ASN A 166 1.28 19.78 3.38
C ASN A 166 0.82 20.48 4.68
N LEU A 167 1.39 20.13 5.83
CA LEU A 167 0.98 20.64 7.13
C LEU A 167 1.76 21.89 7.56
N TYR A 168 3.07 21.89 7.28
CA TYR A 168 4.01 22.86 7.85
C TYR A 168 4.72 23.70 6.79
N ASN A 169 4.49 23.41 5.50
CA ASN A 169 5.21 24.05 4.39
C ASN A 169 6.75 23.87 4.49
N GLU A 170 7.18 22.72 5.04
CA GLU A 170 8.59 22.38 5.25
C GLU A 170 9.20 21.66 4.04
N GLY A 171 8.56 21.74 2.87
CA GLY A 171 8.97 21.06 1.66
C GLY A 171 10.26 21.63 1.06
N ARG A 172 11.36 20.89 1.22
CA ARG A 172 12.62 21.22 0.53
C ARG A 172 12.52 20.98 -0.96
N GLN A 173 13.14 21.86 -1.74
CA GLN A 173 13.32 21.65 -3.17
C GLN A 173 14.29 20.49 -3.44
N MET A 174 14.21 19.90 -4.64
CA MET A 174 15.09 18.80 -5.03
C MET A 174 16.58 19.19 -4.92
N SER A 175 16.95 20.37 -5.43
CA SER A 175 18.34 20.87 -5.39
C SER A 175 18.89 21.02 -3.97
N GLU A 176 18.06 21.48 -3.04
CA GLU A 176 18.43 21.61 -1.63
C GLU A 176 18.65 20.23 -1.00
N SER A 177 17.81 19.25 -1.34
CA SER A 177 17.96 17.88 -0.87
C SER A 177 19.21 17.20 -1.42
N LEU A 178 19.52 17.41 -2.70
CA LEU A 178 20.75 16.87 -3.31
C LEU A 178 22.01 17.49 -2.69
N THR A 179 22.02 18.81 -2.45
CA THR A 179 23.10 19.49 -1.77
C THR A 179 23.28 18.97 -0.33
N ALA A 180 22.20 18.77 0.40
CA ALA A 180 22.23 18.21 1.74
C ALA A 180 22.76 16.76 1.74
N ALA A 181 22.32 15.92 0.80
CA ALA A 181 22.82 14.56 0.62
C ALA A 181 24.33 14.55 0.33
N GLU A 182 24.82 15.43 -0.54
CA GLU A 182 26.25 15.59 -0.82
C GLU A 182 27.04 15.99 0.44
N ASN A 183 26.52 16.89 1.25
CA ASN A 183 27.16 17.28 2.51
C ASN A 183 27.22 16.12 3.50
N MET A 184 26.17 15.27 3.57
CA MET A 184 26.19 14.07 4.41
C MET A 184 27.23 13.05 3.92
N LEU A 185 27.34 12.84 2.60
CA LEU A 185 28.39 11.98 2.05
C LEU A 185 29.80 12.48 2.42
N LYS A 186 30.08 13.79 2.31
CA LYS A 186 31.34 14.39 2.71
C LYS A 186 31.60 14.23 4.21
N ARG A 187 30.57 14.37 5.05
CA ARG A 187 30.68 14.17 6.51
C ARG A 187 31.03 12.71 6.85
N ILE A 188 30.37 11.74 6.18
CA ILE A 188 30.63 10.32 6.36
C ILE A 188 32.05 9.97 5.91
N ASP A 189 32.51 10.48 4.75
CA ASP A 189 33.83 10.25 4.17
C ASP A 189 34.96 10.84 5.04
N ALA A 190 34.73 11.97 5.67
CA ALA A 190 35.67 12.60 6.61
C ALA A 190 35.90 11.80 7.91
N GLY A 191 35.10 10.76 8.14
CA GLY A 191 35.12 9.90 9.31
C GLY A 191 34.21 10.39 10.43
N VAL A 192 33.24 9.56 10.78
CA VAL A 192 32.33 9.74 11.90
C VAL A 192 32.42 8.55 12.85
N SER A 193 32.11 8.74 14.13
CA SER A 193 31.99 7.60 15.06
C SER A 193 30.92 6.62 14.61
N ALA A 194 31.01 5.37 15.05
CA ALA A 194 30.00 4.34 14.70
C ALA A 194 28.57 4.74 15.11
N GLU A 195 28.42 5.48 16.20
CA GLU A 195 27.14 6.00 16.67
C GLU A 195 26.58 7.10 15.76
N GLU A 196 27.42 8.05 15.36
CA GLU A 196 27.06 9.14 14.45
C GLU A 196 26.84 8.67 13.01
N ALA A 197 27.46 7.54 12.60
CA ALA A 197 27.30 6.98 11.27
C ALA A 197 25.86 6.60 10.97
N GLY A 198 25.18 5.96 11.91
CA GLY A 198 23.77 5.57 11.77
C GLY A 198 22.86 6.77 11.49
N GLU A 199 23.03 7.85 12.23
CA GLU A 199 22.28 9.09 12.06
C GLU A 199 22.59 9.75 10.70
N ALA A 200 23.88 9.85 10.34
CA ALA A 200 24.30 10.45 9.09
C ALA A 200 23.80 9.69 7.86
N PHE A 201 23.81 8.34 7.88
CA PHE A 201 23.20 7.53 6.82
C PHE A 201 21.67 7.67 6.79
N GLY A 202 21.00 7.75 7.94
CA GLY A 202 19.56 8.01 8.01
C GLY A 202 19.20 9.36 7.39
N GLU A 203 19.96 10.42 7.70
CA GLU A 203 19.77 11.76 7.12
C GLU A 203 20.06 11.77 5.61
N LEU A 204 21.10 11.07 5.16
CA LEU A 204 21.40 10.90 3.74
C LEU A 204 20.22 10.27 3.00
N LEU A 205 19.70 9.14 3.49
CA LEU A 205 18.55 8.46 2.90
C LEU A 205 17.30 9.34 2.90
N TRP A 206 17.05 10.11 3.95
CA TRP A 206 15.98 11.10 3.99
C TRP A 206 16.06 12.09 2.83
N HIS A 207 17.22 12.65 2.56
CA HIS A 207 17.43 13.60 1.47
C HIS A 207 17.31 12.97 0.09
N VAL A 208 17.80 11.74 -0.08
CA VAL A 208 17.68 10.97 -1.34
C VAL A 208 16.20 10.68 -1.63
N VAL A 209 15.44 10.24 -0.63
CA VAL A 209 13.98 10.02 -0.77
C VAL A 209 13.25 11.30 -1.18
N ASN A 210 13.58 12.45 -0.56
CA ASN A 210 12.94 13.71 -0.95
C ASN A 210 13.29 14.12 -2.38
N ALA A 211 14.52 13.94 -2.81
CA ALA A 211 14.92 14.24 -4.18
C ALA A 211 14.18 13.37 -5.20
N ALA A 212 14.06 12.06 -4.96
CA ALA A 212 13.29 11.14 -5.79
C ALA A 212 11.80 11.55 -5.86
N ARG A 213 11.19 11.82 -4.72
CA ARG A 213 9.79 12.25 -4.61
C ARG A 213 9.49 13.53 -5.40
N LYS A 214 10.40 14.51 -5.39
CA LYS A 214 10.25 15.76 -6.16
C LYS A 214 10.37 15.56 -7.68
N GLN A 215 10.88 14.41 -8.11
CA GLN A 215 10.90 13.95 -9.51
C GLN A 215 9.74 13.00 -9.83
N HIS A 216 8.77 12.84 -8.91
CA HIS A 216 7.68 11.87 -9.04
C HIS A 216 8.14 10.41 -9.17
N ILE A 217 9.33 10.09 -8.62
CA ILE A 217 9.88 8.74 -8.57
C ILE A 217 9.55 8.15 -7.20
N HIS A 218 9.01 6.92 -7.19
CA HIS A 218 8.81 6.15 -5.96
C HIS A 218 10.13 5.50 -5.54
N PRO A 219 10.75 5.91 -4.41
CA PRO A 219 12.11 5.50 -4.08
C PRO A 219 12.24 4.01 -3.78
N GLU A 220 11.24 3.38 -3.16
CA GLU A 220 11.19 1.93 -2.91
C GLU A 220 11.22 1.17 -4.23
N GLN A 221 10.33 1.52 -5.16
CA GLN A 221 10.24 0.87 -6.47
C GLN A 221 11.49 1.08 -7.30
N ALA A 222 12.10 2.27 -7.24
CA ALA A 222 13.34 2.55 -7.95
C ALA A 222 14.49 1.66 -7.45
N LEU A 223 14.56 1.43 -6.13
CA LEU A 223 15.56 0.54 -5.54
C LEU A 223 15.31 -0.92 -5.91
N ILE A 224 14.05 -1.38 -5.85
CA ILE A 224 13.67 -2.75 -6.28
C ILE A 224 14.08 -2.97 -7.75
N SER A 225 13.69 -2.08 -8.66
CA SER A 225 14.02 -2.20 -10.08
C SER A 225 15.53 -2.21 -10.33
N PHE A 226 16.30 -1.41 -9.57
CA PHE A 226 17.76 -1.41 -9.64
C PHE A 226 18.36 -2.74 -9.18
N LEU A 227 17.84 -3.32 -8.08
CA LEU A 227 18.28 -4.61 -7.56
C LEU A 227 18.03 -5.74 -8.58
N GLU A 228 16.86 -5.80 -9.18
CA GLU A 228 16.52 -6.79 -10.20
C GLU A 228 17.48 -6.70 -11.41
N GLY A 229 17.78 -5.48 -11.86
CA GLY A 229 18.80 -5.28 -12.91
C GLY A 229 20.18 -5.82 -12.50
N LYS A 230 20.59 -5.64 -11.25
CA LYS A 230 21.87 -6.17 -10.74
C LYS A 230 21.91 -7.70 -10.60
N ILE A 231 20.77 -8.32 -10.30
CA ILE A 231 20.65 -9.78 -10.25
C ILE A 231 20.75 -10.36 -11.67
N THR A 232 20.03 -9.76 -12.62
CA THR A 232 20.03 -10.20 -14.03
C THR A 232 21.39 -10.04 -14.71
N GLU A 233 22.19 -9.00 -14.39
CA GLU A 233 23.55 -8.83 -14.93
C GLU A 233 24.52 -9.96 -14.53
N LYS A 234 24.21 -10.77 -13.51
CA LYS A 234 25.07 -11.84 -12.98
C LYS A 234 24.62 -13.25 -13.34
N THR A 235 23.45 -13.37 -14.00
CA THR A 235 22.89 -14.64 -14.45
C THR A 235 23.12 -14.84 -15.95
#